data_53c93eb857194ffd80f49a9680b089df
#
_entry.id   53c93eb857194ffd80f49a9680b089df
#
_cell.length_a   1.000
_cell.length_b   1.000
_cell.length_c   1.000
_cell.angle_alpha   90.00
_cell.angle_beta   90.00
_cell.angle_gamma   90.00
#
_symmetry.space_group_name_H-M   'P 1'
#
loop_
_entity.id
_entity.type
_entity.pdbx_description
1 polymer ?
#
loop_
_entity_poly.entity_id
_entity_poly.type
_entity_poly.pdbx_seq_one_letter_code
_entity_poly.pdbx_strand_id
1 'polypeptide(L)'
;VLYYLREQQDKDSKFIEKNLYDLCASVQKAIVDILMEKVVNAFAKTGLNQLVLGGGVSANSELRKALENTTSNVFLPPLPYTTDNAAMIAMAGHLKLKENKIDSLESESKARIPI
;
A
#
# COMPACT_ATOMS: atom_id res chain seq x y z
N VAL A 1 17.02 -6.21 -7.86
CA VAL A 1 17.61 -6.24 -6.51
C VAL A 1 18.32 -7.57 -6.26
N LEU A 2 17.63 -8.73 -6.33
CA LEU A 2 18.21 -10.03 -5.96
C LEU A 2 19.48 -10.37 -6.73
N TYR A 3 19.50 -10.24 -8.06
CA TYR A 3 20.69 -10.51 -8.88
C TYR A 3 21.86 -9.60 -8.52
N TYR A 4 21.61 -8.33 -8.32
CA TYR A 4 22.61 -7.37 -7.90
C TYR A 4 23.22 -7.75 -6.54
N LEU A 5 22.41 -8.10 -5.57
CA LEU A 5 22.89 -8.51 -4.24
C LEU A 5 23.77 -9.77 -4.32
N ARG A 6 23.37 -10.77 -5.10
CA ARG A 6 24.18 -11.99 -5.31
C ARG A 6 25.55 -11.67 -5.92
N GLU A 7 25.57 -10.87 -7.02
CA GLU A 7 26.81 -10.46 -7.66
C GLU A 7 27.75 -9.70 -6.70
N GLN A 8 27.22 -8.84 -5.85
CA GLN A 8 28.02 -8.10 -4.88
C GLN A 8 28.51 -8.99 -3.73
N GLN A 9 27.69 -9.95 -3.28
CA GLN A 9 28.10 -10.91 -2.26
C GLN A 9 29.20 -11.87 -2.75
N ASP A 10 29.22 -12.22 -4.03
CA ASP A 10 30.28 -13.01 -4.64
C ASP A 10 31.63 -12.27 -4.59
N LYS A 11 31.62 -10.94 -4.63
CA LYS A 11 32.81 -10.06 -4.55
C LYS A 11 33.21 -9.75 -3.10
N ASP A 12 32.26 -9.53 -2.22
CA ASP A 12 32.44 -9.29 -0.78
C ASP A 12 31.31 -9.94 0.00
N SER A 13 31.64 -11.03 0.68
CA SER A 13 30.66 -11.81 1.48
C SER A 13 29.94 -10.97 2.55
N LYS A 14 30.53 -9.85 2.99
CA LYS A 14 29.95 -8.93 3.96
C LYS A 14 29.27 -7.70 3.34
N PHE A 15 29.12 -7.68 2.01
CA PHE A 15 28.56 -6.52 1.30
C PHE A 15 27.20 -6.09 1.84
N ILE A 16 26.26 -7.02 2.04
CA ILE A 16 24.91 -6.70 2.54
C ILE A 16 24.99 -6.14 3.97
N GLU A 17 25.78 -6.74 4.84
CA GLU A 17 25.93 -6.28 6.22
C GLU A 17 26.46 -4.84 6.28
N LYS A 18 27.51 -4.54 5.49
CA LYS A 18 28.13 -3.22 5.43
C LYS A 18 27.22 -2.14 4.85
N ASN A 19 26.31 -2.50 3.94
CA ASN A 19 25.50 -1.55 3.17
C ASN A 19 23.99 -1.69 3.45
N LEU A 20 23.59 -2.35 4.53
CA LEU A 20 22.20 -2.72 4.80
C LEU A 20 21.26 -1.50 4.77
N TYR A 21 21.62 -0.43 5.46
CA TYR A 21 20.78 0.77 5.55
C TYR A 21 20.62 1.46 4.18
N ASP A 22 21.71 1.58 3.44
CA ASP A 22 21.70 2.21 2.11
C ASP A 22 20.91 1.38 1.09
N LEU A 23 21.04 0.06 1.17
CA LEU A 23 20.25 -0.87 0.36
C LEU A 23 18.75 -0.75 0.67
N CYS A 24 18.37 -0.75 1.94
CA CYS A 24 16.99 -0.58 2.36
C CYS A 24 16.43 0.78 1.91
N ALA A 25 17.17 1.85 2.13
CA ALA A 25 16.78 3.21 1.71
C ALA A 25 16.60 3.31 0.19
N SER A 26 17.53 2.72 -0.58
CA SER A 26 17.48 2.71 -2.04
C SER A 26 16.26 1.95 -2.57
N VAL A 27 15.96 0.79 -2.01
CA VAL A 27 14.79 -0.02 -2.39
C VAL A 27 13.50 0.72 -2.03
N GLN A 28 13.41 1.27 -0.81
CA GLN A 28 12.25 2.05 -0.39
C GLN A 28 12.03 3.25 -1.31
N LYS A 29 13.08 4.01 -1.61
CA LYS A 29 13.00 5.15 -2.51
C LYS A 29 12.49 4.74 -3.89
N ALA A 30 13.04 3.69 -4.48
CA ALA A 30 12.62 3.21 -5.80
C ALA A 30 11.13 2.83 -5.82
N ILE A 31 10.63 2.17 -4.78
CA ILE A 31 9.20 1.81 -4.66
C ILE A 31 8.33 3.07 -4.58
N VAL A 32 8.72 4.02 -3.71
CA VAL A 32 7.96 5.27 -3.54
C VAL A 32 7.95 6.07 -4.84
N ASP A 33 9.09 6.22 -5.52
CA ASP A 33 9.20 6.96 -6.78
C ASP A 33 8.25 6.37 -7.86
N ILE A 34 8.22 5.04 -8.01
CA ILE A 34 7.34 4.36 -8.96
C ILE A 34 5.87 4.61 -8.62
N LEU A 35 5.50 4.53 -7.35
CA LEU A 35 4.12 4.78 -6.91
C LEU A 35 3.72 6.24 -7.14
N MET A 36 4.60 7.18 -6.81
CA MET A 36 4.35 8.60 -7.02
C MET A 36 4.20 8.96 -8.50
N GLU A 37 5.00 8.38 -9.38
CA GLU A 37 4.83 8.54 -10.83
C GLU A 37 3.44 8.09 -11.28
N LYS A 38 2.94 6.95 -10.77
CA LYS A 38 1.59 6.47 -11.08
C LYS A 38 0.49 7.42 -10.58
N VAL A 39 0.66 7.97 -9.38
CA VAL A 39 -0.28 8.94 -8.81
C VAL A 39 -0.34 10.22 -9.64
N VAL A 40 0.82 10.79 -9.99
CA VAL A 40 0.89 12.00 -10.82
C VAL A 40 0.25 11.76 -12.19
N ASN A 41 0.55 10.64 -12.81
CA ASN A 41 -0.05 10.26 -14.10
C ASN A 41 -1.56 10.05 -13.99
N ALA A 42 -2.06 9.49 -12.88
CA ALA A 42 -3.50 9.34 -12.65
C ALA A 42 -4.19 10.69 -12.51
N PHE A 43 -3.62 11.63 -11.74
CA PHE A 43 -4.15 13.00 -11.62
C PHE A 43 -4.19 13.70 -12.98
N ALA A 44 -3.11 13.60 -13.77
CA ALA A 44 -3.05 14.21 -15.09
C ALA A 44 -4.12 13.64 -16.06
N LYS A 45 -4.39 12.35 -15.97
CA LYS A 45 -5.38 11.68 -16.84
C LYS A 45 -6.82 11.92 -16.42
N THR A 46 -7.08 12.00 -15.13
CA THR A 46 -8.46 12.08 -14.60
C THR A 46 -8.93 13.49 -14.32
N GLY A 47 -8.01 14.43 -14.15
CA GLY A 47 -8.30 15.78 -13.67
C GLY A 47 -8.73 15.84 -12.20
N LEU A 48 -8.69 14.71 -11.48
CA LEU A 48 -9.00 14.65 -10.05
C LEU A 48 -7.81 15.14 -9.23
N ASN A 49 -8.10 15.69 -8.06
CA ASN A 49 -7.10 16.18 -7.11
C ASN A 49 -7.25 15.56 -5.71
N GLN A 50 -8.11 14.56 -5.58
CA GLN A 50 -8.34 13.84 -4.33
C GLN A 50 -7.75 12.42 -4.43
N LEU A 51 -7.10 11.97 -3.36
CA LEU A 51 -6.50 10.65 -3.26
C LEU A 51 -6.87 9.99 -1.93
N VAL A 52 -7.30 8.76 -2.01
CA VAL A 52 -7.47 7.88 -0.84
C VAL A 52 -6.43 6.79 -0.91
N LEU A 53 -5.64 6.63 0.13
CA LEU A 53 -4.65 5.55 0.25
C LEU A 53 -5.19 4.48 1.20
N GLY A 54 -5.09 3.21 0.81
CA GLY A 54 -5.53 2.07 1.63
C GLY A 54 -4.59 0.87 1.49
N GLY A 55 -4.80 -0.13 2.36
CA GLY A 55 -4.01 -1.36 2.37
C GLY A 55 -2.67 -1.24 3.11
N GLY A 56 -1.97 -2.36 3.27
CA GLY A 56 -0.75 -2.45 4.11
C GLY A 56 0.37 -1.49 3.73
N VAL A 57 0.55 -1.21 2.43
CA VAL A 57 1.57 -0.25 1.94
C VAL A 57 1.28 1.18 2.40
N SER A 58 0.04 1.50 2.76
CA SER A 58 -0.32 2.80 3.32
C SER A 58 0.32 3.10 4.69
N ALA A 59 0.95 2.12 5.33
CA ALA A 59 1.75 2.30 6.54
C ALA A 59 3.15 2.89 6.26
N ASN A 60 3.61 2.89 5.01
CA ASN A 60 4.94 3.40 4.67
C ASN A 60 5.02 4.91 4.86
N SER A 61 5.89 5.35 5.78
CA SER A 61 6.02 6.75 6.19
C SER A 61 6.52 7.66 5.05
N GLU A 62 7.43 7.18 4.21
CA GLU A 62 7.97 7.97 3.10
C GLU A 62 6.92 8.15 2.00
N LEU A 63 6.12 7.12 1.71
CA LEU A 63 5.00 7.24 0.78
C LEU A 63 3.96 8.26 1.28
N ARG A 64 3.62 8.23 2.57
CA ARG A 64 2.70 9.20 3.19
C ARG A 64 3.20 10.62 3.01
N LYS A 65 4.46 10.90 3.38
CA LYS A 65 5.09 12.22 3.21
C LYS A 65 5.09 12.67 1.75
N ALA A 66 5.44 11.78 0.82
CA ALA A 66 5.46 12.11 -0.60
C ALA A 66 4.08 12.48 -1.12
N LEU A 67 3.03 11.77 -0.70
CA LEU A 67 1.66 12.06 -1.08
C LEU A 67 1.14 13.38 -0.49
N GLU A 68 1.40 13.63 0.80
CA GLU A 68 1.02 14.87 1.48
C GLU A 68 1.68 16.11 0.84
N ASN A 69 2.90 15.96 0.32
CA ASN A 69 3.60 17.01 -0.41
C ASN A 69 3.06 17.23 -1.83
N THR A 70 2.33 16.26 -2.39
CA THR A 70 1.83 16.32 -3.77
C THR A 70 0.47 16.98 -3.87
N THR A 71 -0.42 16.73 -2.91
CA THR A 71 -1.76 17.33 -2.85
C THR A 71 -2.24 17.46 -1.41
N SER A 72 -2.98 18.53 -1.12
CA SER A 72 -3.61 18.73 0.19
C SER A 72 -4.87 17.86 0.41
N ASN A 73 -5.34 17.19 -0.61
CA ASN A 73 -6.56 16.38 -0.56
C ASN A 73 -6.24 14.87 -0.49
N VAL A 74 -5.30 14.49 0.38
CA VAL A 74 -4.95 13.09 0.64
C VAL A 74 -5.66 12.60 1.89
N PHE A 75 -6.35 11.48 1.77
CA PHE A 75 -6.99 10.79 2.88
C PHE A 75 -6.17 9.54 3.23
N LEU A 76 -5.48 9.60 4.35
CA LEU A 76 -4.64 8.52 4.87
C LEU A 76 -5.32 7.84 6.05
N PRO A 77 -5.42 6.51 6.08
CA PRO A 77 -5.97 5.82 7.25
C PRO A 77 -5.01 5.98 8.45
N PRO A 78 -5.53 6.06 9.67
CA PRO A 78 -4.71 5.87 10.87
C PRO A 78 -3.97 4.54 10.82
N LEU A 79 -2.74 4.49 11.36
CA LEU A 79 -1.88 3.30 11.27
C LEU A 79 -2.54 1.98 11.70
N PRO A 80 -3.37 1.92 12.77
CA PRO A 80 -4.07 0.68 13.15
C PRO A 80 -5.04 0.15 12.09
N TYR A 81 -5.44 0.96 11.11
CA TYR A 81 -6.40 0.59 10.05
C TYR A 81 -5.75 0.39 8.68
N THR A 82 -4.42 0.32 8.62
CA THR A 82 -3.70 0.13 7.35
C THR A 82 -3.69 -1.32 6.88
N THR A 83 -3.83 -2.28 7.80
CA THR A 83 -3.90 -3.71 7.52
C THR A 83 -5.31 -4.24 7.76
N ASP A 84 -5.55 -5.50 7.40
CA ASP A 84 -6.83 -6.16 7.61
C ASP A 84 -7.26 -6.07 9.08
N ASN A 85 -8.49 -5.61 9.31
CA ASN A 85 -9.01 -5.45 10.66
C ASN A 85 -10.54 -5.58 10.70
N ALA A 86 -11.07 -5.89 11.86
CA ALA A 86 -12.51 -6.10 12.06
C ALA A 86 -13.37 -4.87 11.75
N ALA A 87 -12.83 -3.65 11.94
CA ALA A 87 -13.58 -2.41 11.67
C ALA A 87 -13.89 -2.25 10.18
N MET A 88 -13.01 -2.71 9.27
CA MET A 88 -13.27 -2.71 7.82
C MET A 88 -14.45 -3.60 7.47
N ILE A 89 -14.52 -4.79 8.05
CA ILE A 89 -15.60 -5.75 7.83
C ILE A 89 -16.91 -5.24 8.44
N ALA A 90 -16.85 -4.68 9.65
CA ALA A 90 -18.00 -4.08 10.31
C ALA A 90 -18.59 -2.92 9.49
N MET A 91 -17.75 -2.04 8.92
CA MET A 91 -18.19 -0.95 8.07
C MET A 91 -18.82 -1.45 6.76
N ALA A 92 -18.17 -2.42 6.10
CA ALA A 92 -18.71 -3.03 4.89
C ALA A 92 -20.07 -3.71 5.15
N GLY A 93 -20.19 -4.44 6.27
CA GLY A 93 -21.43 -5.04 6.73
C GLY A 93 -22.52 -4.00 7.01
N HIS A 94 -22.17 -2.91 7.70
CA HIS A 94 -23.11 -1.81 7.97
C HIS A 94 -23.66 -1.19 6.69
N LEU A 95 -22.83 -0.96 5.68
CA LEU A 95 -23.29 -0.42 4.39
C LEU A 95 -24.22 -1.39 3.67
N LYS A 96 -23.87 -2.69 3.62
CA LYS A 96 -24.74 -3.71 3.04
C LYS A 96 -26.08 -3.82 3.76
N LEU A 97 -26.08 -3.73 5.09
CA LEU A 97 -27.29 -3.74 5.90
C LEU A 97 -28.23 -2.57 5.53
N LYS A 98 -27.69 -1.36 5.35
CA LYS A 98 -28.47 -0.19 4.90
C LYS A 98 -29.12 -0.39 3.53
N GLU A 99 -28.48 -1.17 2.66
CA GLU A 99 -28.97 -1.50 1.33
C GLU A 99 -29.88 -2.74 1.31
N ASN A 100 -30.22 -3.31 2.48
CA ASN A 100 -30.94 -4.59 2.65
C ASN A 100 -30.26 -5.78 1.93
N LYS A 101 -28.96 -5.73 1.74
CA LYS A 101 -28.14 -6.81 1.16
C LYS A 101 -27.61 -7.71 2.29
N ILE A 102 -28.46 -8.60 2.77
CA ILE A 102 -28.12 -9.54 3.85
C ILE A 102 -28.18 -10.95 3.28
N ASP A 103 -27.11 -11.71 3.48
CA ASP A 103 -27.07 -13.12 3.14
C ASP A 103 -27.78 -13.97 4.21
N SER A 104 -28.13 -15.21 3.85
CA SER A 104 -28.66 -16.16 4.79
C SER A 104 -27.59 -16.64 5.78
N LEU A 105 -28.01 -17.14 6.95
CA LEU A 105 -27.09 -17.71 7.94
C LEU A 105 -26.42 -19.02 7.45
N GLU A 106 -26.89 -19.57 6.34
CA GLU A 106 -26.32 -20.76 5.68
C GLU A 106 -25.19 -20.44 4.68
N SER A 107 -24.84 -19.14 4.53
CA SER A 107 -23.75 -18.71 3.64
C SER A 107 -22.41 -19.31 4.08
N GLU A 108 -21.76 -20.01 3.17
CA GLU A 108 -20.44 -20.60 3.41
C GLU A 108 -19.33 -19.59 3.12
N SER A 109 -18.26 -19.65 3.94
CA SER A 109 -17.04 -18.87 3.67
C SER A 109 -16.28 -19.45 2.47
N LYS A 110 -15.82 -18.59 1.55
CA LYS A 110 -15.03 -18.99 0.40
C LYS A 110 -13.63 -18.38 0.47
N ALA A 111 -12.60 -19.23 0.36
CA ALA A 111 -11.20 -18.78 0.38
C ALA A 111 -10.82 -17.96 -0.86
N ARG A 112 -11.52 -18.14 -1.98
CA ARG A 112 -11.33 -17.38 -3.23
C ARG A 112 -12.69 -17.05 -3.82
N ILE A 113 -12.92 -15.79 -4.09
CA ILE A 113 -14.06 -15.29 -4.84
C ILE A 113 -13.51 -14.83 -6.20
N PRO A 114 -13.98 -15.36 -7.35
CA PRO A 114 -13.59 -14.83 -8.65
C PRO A 114 -14.10 -13.37 -8.74
N ILE A 115 -13.20 -12.48 -9.17
CA ILE A 115 -13.46 -11.06 -9.41
C ILE A 115 -13.89 -10.91 -10.86
#